data_9ca30bc5130f7959287cb715c8e8de30
#
_entry.id   9ca30bc5130f7959287cb715c8e8de30
#
_cell.length_a   1.000
_cell.length_b   1.000
_cell.length_c   1.000
_cell.angle_alpha   90.00
_cell.angle_beta   90.00
_cell.angle_gamma   90.00
#
_symmetry.space_group_name_H-M   'P 1'
#
loop_
_entity.id
_entity.type
_entity.pdbx_description
1 polymer ?
#
loop_
_entity_poly.entity_id
_entity_poly.type
_entity_poly.pdbx_seq_one_letter_code
_entity_poly.pdbx_strand_id
1 'polypeptide(L)'
;MRIISLITAIAVVAILYVLVFERDVLQDFSDGKNIEEIADDLSDGPELNNKAELTKSKAVKDEKVISVIVVDSTAEIIDSAVTLRGETAAARLVEVRSETSGQVINEPLRKGETVVEGQILCRLDPGTREATLADAVASLAEAKARVPETQARLDEAKARLSEAKINFNAANKLSEGGYASETRVASAEAAVRAAEASIASANAGFDTTRSKIQSAEASVAVAKKEIERTSLKAPFSGILETDTAELGTLLQPGALCAKIIQLDPIKLVGFVPETELNRVNKGSIAKANLINGQEITGEVSFISRSADQTTRTFRVEIEADNKDLSISKGQTAEILIASDGTQAHLLPQSALTLNDDGALGVRTVNDNSRVLFYETDIIRDTMNGVWLKGLPKKADVIIVGQEYVTDGVKVQKNFQEAKN
;
A
#
# COMPACT_ATOMS: atom_id res chain seq x y z
N MET A 1 -51.97 -33.38 -6.96
CA MET A 1 -51.06 -32.76 -7.97
C MET A 1 -49.56 -32.89 -7.70
N ARG A 2 -49.08 -33.19 -6.48
CA ARG A 2 -47.64 -33.27 -6.19
C ARG A 2 -46.93 -34.60 -6.57
N ILE A 3 -47.68 -35.69 -6.67
CA ILE A 3 -47.11 -37.03 -6.96
C ILE A 3 -46.77 -37.17 -8.47
N ILE A 4 -47.54 -36.60 -9.34
CA ILE A 4 -47.31 -36.66 -10.81
C ILE A 4 -46.05 -35.87 -11.19
N SER A 5 -45.82 -34.73 -10.54
CA SER A 5 -44.60 -33.92 -10.75
C SER A 5 -43.32 -34.63 -10.26
N LEU A 6 -43.40 -35.44 -9.20
CA LEU A 6 -42.27 -36.22 -8.69
C LEU A 6 -41.91 -37.37 -9.64
N ILE A 7 -42.94 -38.08 -10.17
CA ILE A 7 -42.76 -39.18 -11.13
C ILE A 7 -42.17 -38.68 -12.45
N THR A 8 -42.61 -37.52 -12.95
CA THR A 8 -42.01 -36.91 -14.16
C THR A 8 -40.56 -36.46 -13.93
N ALA A 9 -40.22 -35.92 -12.79
CA ALA A 9 -38.84 -35.54 -12.46
C ALA A 9 -37.90 -36.79 -12.40
N ILE A 10 -38.37 -37.87 -11.79
CA ILE A 10 -37.57 -39.12 -11.73
C ILE A 10 -37.41 -39.75 -13.14
N ALA A 11 -38.44 -39.72 -13.96
CA ALA A 11 -38.37 -40.20 -15.33
C ALA A 11 -37.40 -39.43 -16.20
N VAL A 12 -37.38 -38.08 -16.07
CA VAL A 12 -36.40 -37.24 -16.79
C VAL A 12 -34.96 -37.49 -16.36
N VAL A 13 -34.73 -37.66 -15.07
CA VAL A 13 -33.39 -37.98 -14.54
C VAL A 13 -32.91 -39.37 -15.04
N ALA A 14 -33.79 -40.38 -15.05
CA ALA A 14 -33.48 -41.69 -15.56
C ALA A 14 -33.14 -41.68 -17.07
N ILE A 15 -33.90 -40.91 -17.86
CA ILE A 15 -33.61 -40.76 -19.29
C ILE A 15 -32.27 -40.06 -19.52
N LEU A 16 -32.00 -38.99 -18.76
CA LEU A 16 -30.72 -38.29 -18.84
C LEU A 16 -29.53 -39.18 -18.42
N TYR A 17 -29.72 -40.02 -17.42
CA TYR A 17 -28.67 -40.97 -16.97
C TYR A 17 -28.32 -41.96 -18.08
N VAL A 18 -29.32 -42.56 -18.71
CA VAL A 18 -29.11 -43.51 -19.83
C VAL A 18 -28.48 -42.80 -21.05
N LEU A 19 -28.86 -41.56 -21.35
CA LEU A 19 -28.33 -40.76 -22.45
C LEU A 19 -26.83 -40.35 -22.25
N VAL A 20 -26.38 -40.21 -21.00
CA VAL A 20 -25.01 -39.72 -20.69
C VAL A 20 -24.06 -40.88 -20.39
N PHE A 21 -24.52 -41.92 -19.67
CA PHE A 21 -23.63 -42.98 -19.16
C PHE A 21 -23.72 -44.30 -19.92
N GLU A 22 -24.84 -44.57 -20.64
CA GLU A 22 -25.02 -45.82 -21.36
C GLU A 22 -25.40 -45.59 -22.84
N ARG A 23 -24.54 -44.89 -23.55
CA ARG A 23 -24.71 -44.56 -24.97
C ARG A 23 -24.83 -45.83 -25.86
N ASP A 24 -24.14 -46.89 -25.47
CA ASP A 24 -24.09 -48.16 -26.24
C ASP A 24 -25.42 -48.84 -26.23
N VAL A 25 -26.17 -48.80 -25.13
CA VAL A 25 -27.53 -49.35 -25.02
C VAL A 25 -28.54 -48.62 -25.96
N LEU A 26 -28.34 -47.33 -26.18
CA LEU A 26 -29.17 -46.55 -27.12
C LEU A 26 -28.82 -46.84 -28.58
N GLN A 27 -27.61 -47.16 -28.91
CA GLN A 27 -27.20 -47.57 -30.24
C GLN A 27 -27.74 -48.96 -30.59
N ASP A 28 -27.68 -49.92 -29.68
CA ASP A 28 -28.27 -51.25 -29.87
C ASP A 28 -29.77 -51.27 -30.02
N PHE A 29 -30.48 -50.33 -29.34
CA PHE A 29 -31.91 -50.12 -29.54
C PHE A 29 -32.25 -49.48 -30.91
N SER A 30 -31.39 -48.58 -31.39
CA SER A 30 -31.54 -47.98 -32.72
C SER A 30 -31.27 -48.94 -33.87
N ASP A 31 -30.48 -49.98 -33.65
CA ASP A 31 -30.14 -51.05 -34.62
C ASP A 31 -31.16 -52.20 -34.64
N GLY A 32 -32.28 -52.09 -33.89
CA GLY A 32 -33.44 -52.95 -33.98
C GLY A 32 -33.38 -54.23 -33.14
N LYS A 33 -32.53 -54.29 -32.09
CA LYS A 33 -32.52 -55.42 -31.13
C LYS A 33 -33.70 -55.32 -30.15
N ASN A 34 -34.29 -56.43 -29.76
CA ASN A 34 -35.40 -56.50 -28.83
C ASN A 34 -34.89 -56.32 -27.37
N ILE A 35 -35.77 -55.74 -26.51
CA ILE A 35 -35.44 -55.43 -25.09
C ILE A 35 -35.00 -56.67 -24.27
N GLU A 36 -35.42 -57.86 -24.63
CA GLU A 36 -35.02 -59.13 -23.99
C GLU A 36 -33.58 -59.52 -24.32
N GLU A 37 -33.07 -59.23 -25.50
CA GLU A 37 -31.69 -59.48 -25.92
C GLU A 37 -30.68 -58.55 -25.29
N ILE A 38 -31.09 -57.33 -24.96
CA ILE A 38 -30.27 -56.29 -24.28
C ILE A 38 -30.16 -56.58 -22.79
N ALA A 39 -31.15 -57.23 -22.18
CA ALA A 39 -31.13 -57.59 -20.76
C ALA A 39 -30.22 -58.79 -20.43
N ASP A 40 -30.00 -59.69 -21.38
CA ASP A 40 -29.10 -60.85 -21.21
C ASP A 40 -27.63 -60.44 -21.30
N ASP A 41 -27.29 -59.46 -22.13
CA ASP A 41 -25.89 -58.95 -22.28
C ASP A 41 -25.42 -58.13 -21.06
N LEU A 42 -26.34 -57.69 -20.22
CA LEU A 42 -26.04 -56.94 -18.96
C LEU A 42 -25.86 -57.87 -17.74
N SER A 43 -26.11 -59.15 -17.88
CA SER A 43 -26.06 -60.12 -16.76
C SER A 43 -24.75 -60.91 -16.65
N ASP A 44 -23.88 -60.88 -17.69
CA ASP A 44 -22.59 -61.54 -17.67
C ASP A 44 -21.42 -60.60 -17.25
N GLY A 45 -21.21 -60.51 -15.94
CA GLY A 45 -20.00 -59.93 -15.37
C GLY A 45 -18.80 -60.88 -15.52
N PRO A 46 -17.59 -60.36 -15.74
CA PRO A 46 -16.40 -61.21 -16.00
C PRO A 46 -15.96 -61.97 -14.77
N GLU A 47 -16.06 -63.31 -14.85
CA GLU A 47 -15.44 -64.23 -13.90
C GLU A 47 -13.91 -64.22 -14.03
N LEU A 48 -13.25 -63.96 -12.91
CA LEU A 48 -11.82 -64.14 -12.71
C LEU A 48 -11.46 -65.59 -12.75
N ASN A 49 -10.80 -66.12 -13.83
CA ASN A 49 -10.16 -67.39 -13.82
C ASN A 49 -8.65 -67.28 -13.99
N ASN A 50 -7.98 -67.58 -12.88
CA ASN A 50 -6.54 -67.70 -12.72
C ASN A 50 -6.11 -69.08 -13.18
N LYS A 51 -5.29 -69.20 -14.22
CA LYS A 51 -4.34 -70.32 -14.32
C LYS A 51 -3.14 -69.96 -15.17
N ALA A 52 -2.01 -70.00 -14.52
CA ALA A 52 -0.69 -69.88 -15.10
C ALA A 52 -0.34 -70.95 -16.10
N GLU A 53 0.30 -70.56 -17.19
CA GLU A 53 1.26 -71.46 -17.86
C GLU A 53 2.40 -70.65 -18.48
N LEU A 54 3.60 -70.90 -17.99
CA LEU A 54 4.85 -70.37 -18.45
C LEU A 54 5.19 -70.95 -19.84
N THR A 55 5.38 -70.07 -20.82
CA THR A 55 6.28 -70.43 -21.92
C THR A 55 7.09 -69.15 -22.30
N LYS A 56 8.38 -69.24 -22.05
CA LYS A 56 9.40 -68.25 -22.44
C LYS A 56 9.45 -68.18 -23.97
N SER A 57 9.17 -66.99 -24.49
CA SER A 57 9.71 -66.57 -25.77
C SER A 57 10.26 -65.14 -25.63
N LYS A 58 11.58 -65.04 -25.64
CA LYS A 58 12.37 -63.84 -25.72
C LYS A 58 12.19 -63.31 -27.15
N ALA A 59 11.20 -62.45 -27.35
CA ALA A 59 11.20 -61.56 -28.50
C ALA A 59 11.86 -60.26 -28.06
N VAL A 60 13.09 -60.01 -28.42
CA VAL A 60 13.73 -58.72 -28.47
C VAL A 60 12.92 -57.88 -29.47
N LYS A 61 12.04 -56.99 -28.95
CA LYS A 61 11.41 -55.95 -29.75
C LYS A 61 12.54 -54.98 -30.10
N ASP A 62 12.99 -54.98 -31.36
CA ASP A 62 13.80 -53.89 -31.89
C ASP A 62 13.01 -52.58 -31.63
N GLU A 63 13.38 -51.88 -30.58
CA GLU A 63 12.90 -50.52 -30.32
C GLU A 63 13.38 -49.67 -31.52
N LYS A 64 12.48 -49.34 -32.41
CA LYS A 64 12.73 -48.45 -33.53
C LYS A 64 13.18 -47.12 -32.98
N VAL A 65 14.47 -46.91 -32.78
CA VAL A 65 15.03 -45.68 -32.23
C VAL A 65 14.77 -44.55 -33.24
N ILE A 66 13.94 -43.59 -32.80
CA ILE A 66 13.60 -42.44 -33.61
C ILE A 66 14.78 -41.46 -33.57
N SER A 67 15.21 -40.99 -34.74
CA SER A 67 16.25 -39.97 -34.84
C SER A 67 15.64 -38.60 -34.70
N VAL A 68 16.21 -37.76 -33.79
CA VAL A 68 15.78 -36.40 -33.53
C VAL A 68 16.96 -35.44 -33.65
N ILE A 69 16.68 -34.18 -34.05
CA ILE A 69 17.67 -33.12 -34.05
C ILE A 69 17.54 -32.33 -32.77
N VAL A 70 18.64 -32.20 -32.02
CA VAL A 70 18.72 -31.49 -30.77
C VAL A 70 19.66 -30.30 -30.87
N VAL A 71 19.37 -29.27 -30.07
CA VAL A 71 20.26 -28.14 -29.84
C VAL A 71 20.71 -28.17 -28.37
N ASP A 72 22.00 -28.04 -28.13
CA ASP A 72 22.55 -27.83 -26.79
C ASP A 72 22.26 -26.34 -26.41
N SER A 73 21.41 -26.19 -25.41
CA SER A 73 21.00 -24.87 -24.92
C SER A 73 21.42 -24.68 -23.48
N THR A 74 22.05 -23.56 -23.22
CA THR A 74 22.46 -23.12 -21.89
C THR A 74 21.62 -21.92 -21.47
N ALA A 75 21.12 -21.95 -20.23
CA ALA A 75 20.36 -20.83 -19.69
C ALA A 75 21.22 -19.57 -19.58
N GLU A 76 20.73 -18.48 -20.11
CA GLU A 76 21.29 -17.14 -19.96
C GLU A 76 20.40 -16.31 -19.04
N ILE A 77 21.00 -15.36 -18.32
CA ILE A 77 20.23 -14.40 -17.52
C ILE A 77 19.78 -13.30 -18.48
N ILE A 78 18.48 -13.21 -18.70
CA ILE A 78 17.91 -12.14 -19.51
C ILE A 78 17.22 -11.11 -18.61
N ASP A 79 17.40 -9.82 -18.94
CA ASP A 79 16.62 -8.75 -18.31
C ASP A 79 15.14 -8.93 -18.70
N SER A 80 14.33 -9.15 -17.69
CA SER A 80 12.89 -9.21 -17.87
C SER A 80 12.25 -8.02 -17.19
N ALA A 81 11.93 -6.98 -17.96
CA ALA A 81 11.18 -5.85 -17.45
C ALA A 81 9.72 -6.24 -17.21
N VAL A 82 9.15 -5.75 -16.10
CA VAL A 82 7.71 -5.82 -15.87
C VAL A 82 7.08 -4.63 -16.59
N THR A 83 6.26 -4.92 -17.61
CA THR A 83 5.56 -3.90 -18.40
C THR A 83 4.17 -3.69 -17.82
N LEU A 84 3.83 -2.43 -17.53
CA LEU A 84 2.52 -2.05 -17.02
C LEU A 84 2.04 -0.75 -17.66
N ARG A 85 0.74 -0.54 -17.65
CA ARG A 85 0.12 0.71 -18.04
C ARG A 85 -0.17 1.53 -16.79
N GLY A 86 0.03 2.84 -16.90
CA GLY A 86 -0.19 3.76 -15.81
C GLY A 86 -0.46 5.17 -16.29
N GLU A 87 -0.44 6.08 -15.36
CA GLU A 87 -0.63 7.50 -15.60
C GLU A 87 0.33 8.35 -14.78
N THR A 88 0.58 9.55 -15.23
CA THR A 88 1.31 10.55 -14.47
C THR A 88 0.41 11.15 -13.38
N ALA A 89 0.96 11.32 -12.19
CA ALA A 89 0.29 11.91 -11.05
C ALA A 89 1.16 13.00 -10.41
N ALA A 90 0.55 13.97 -9.80
CA ALA A 90 1.27 14.97 -9.03
C ALA A 90 1.92 14.34 -7.79
N ALA A 91 3.10 14.82 -7.38
CA ALA A 91 3.69 14.45 -6.11
C ALA A 91 2.78 14.82 -4.95
N ARG A 92 2.20 16.02 -5.01
CA ARG A 92 1.23 16.53 -4.02
C ARG A 92 0.15 17.34 -4.72
N LEU A 93 -1.06 17.27 -4.17
CA LEU A 93 -2.18 18.10 -4.57
C LEU A 93 -2.96 18.44 -3.30
N VAL A 94 -3.09 19.73 -3.00
CA VAL A 94 -3.76 20.23 -1.80
C VAL A 94 -4.72 21.32 -2.15
N GLU A 95 -5.91 21.23 -1.60
CA GLU A 95 -6.91 22.30 -1.58
C GLU A 95 -6.72 23.09 -0.29
N VAL A 96 -6.27 24.33 -0.42
CA VAL A 96 -6.12 25.27 0.70
C VAL A 96 -7.49 25.88 0.98
N ARG A 97 -8.05 25.53 2.14
CA ARG A 97 -9.39 25.92 2.55
C ARG A 97 -9.34 26.85 3.74
N SER A 98 -10.30 27.77 3.83
CA SER A 98 -10.42 28.67 4.97
C SER A 98 -10.84 27.92 6.25
N GLU A 99 -10.17 28.22 7.37
CA GLU A 99 -10.55 27.72 8.70
C GLU A 99 -11.52 28.66 9.42
N THR A 100 -11.63 29.92 8.94
CA THR A 100 -12.43 30.96 9.58
C THR A 100 -13.20 31.76 8.53
N SER A 101 -14.21 32.49 8.97
CA SER A 101 -14.96 33.40 8.10
C SER A 101 -14.26 34.75 7.97
N GLY A 102 -14.29 35.31 6.77
CA GLY A 102 -13.77 36.65 6.49
C GLY A 102 -13.82 36.99 5.02
N GLN A 103 -13.84 38.27 4.69
CA GLN A 103 -13.79 38.76 3.32
C GLN A 103 -12.33 38.80 2.84
N VAL A 104 -12.07 38.34 1.63
CA VAL A 104 -10.74 38.40 1.00
C VAL A 104 -10.37 39.85 0.71
N ILE A 105 -9.18 40.26 1.16
CA ILE A 105 -8.70 41.65 1.05
C ILE A 105 -7.43 41.82 0.19
N ASN A 106 -6.86 40.71 -0.31
CA ASN A 106 -5.73 40.78 -1.24
C ASN A 106 -6.19 40.52 -2.69
N GLU A 107 -5.37 40.96 -3.65
CA GLU A 107 -5.58 40.63 -5.06
C GLU A 107 -5.39 39.12 -5.28
N PRO A 108 -6.20 38.52 -6.17
CA PRO A 108 -6.10 37.11 -6.46
C PRO A 108 -4.85 36.79 -7.30
N LEU A 109 -4.20 35.67 -6.97
CA LEU A 109 -3.22 35.04 -7.82
C LEU A 109 -3.95 34.20 -8.87
N ARG A 110 -3.36 34.08 -10.07
CA ARG A 110 -4.02 33.41 -11.19
C ARG A 110 -3.53 31.96 -11.35
N LYS A 111 -4.39 31.11 -11.85
CA LYS A 111 -4.03 29.72 -12.22
C LYS A 111 -2.84 29.71 -13.18
N GLY A 112 -1.93 28.75 -12.95
CA GLY A 112 -0.66 28.69 -13.68
C GLY A 112 0.49 29.45 -13.04
N GLU A 113 0.24 30.34 -12.08
CA GLU A 113 1.29 31.00 -11.33
C GLU A 113 2.01 30.03 -10.39
N THR A 114 3.33 30.20 -10.28
CA THR A 114 4.14 29.46 -9.32
C THR A 114 4.10 30.14 -7.95
N VAL A 115 3.86 29.35 -6.92
CA VAL A 115 3.87 29.82 -5.53
C VAL A 115 4.95 29.09 -4.73
N VAL A 116 5.52 29.78 -3.74
CA VAL A 116 6.51 29.21 -2.83
C VAL A 116 5.87 28.89 -1.48
N GLU A 117 6.46 27.94 -0.75
CA GLU A 117 6.01 27.58 0.58
C GLU A 117 5.93 28.83 1.51
N GLY A 118 4.83 28.98 2.25
CA GLY A 118 4.57 30.11 3.13
C GLY A 118 4.04 31.35 2.44
N GLN A 119 3.99 31.42 1.10
CA GLN A 119 3.40 32.54 0.35
C GLN A 119 1.92 32.69 0.68
N ILE A 120 1.47 33.92 0.91
CA ILE A 120 0.06 34.19 1.18
C ILE A 120 -0.74 34.04 -0.11
N LEU A 121 -1.75 33.21 -0.06
CA LEU A 121 -2.69 32.95 -1.16
C LEU A 121 -3.95 33.80 -1.01
N CYS A 122 -4.55 33.76 0.18
CA CYS A 122 -5.70 34.55 0.53
C CYS A 122 -5.44 35.22 1.89
N ARG A 123 -5.72 36.49 1.98
CA ARG A 123 -5.74 37.25 3.25
C ARG A 123 -7.17 37.66 3.51
N LEU A 124 -7.68 37.27 4.67
CA LEU A 124 -9.02 37.68 5.11
C LEU A 124 -8.96 38.91 5.99
N ASP A 125 -10.01 39.73 5.92
CA ASP A 125 -10.21 40.84 6.84
C ASP A 125 -10.23 40.30 8.29
N PRO A 126 -9.33 40.75 9.17
CA PRO A 126 -9.30 40.34 10.55
C PRO A 126 -10.56 40.80 11.34
N GLY A 127 -11.28 41.79 10.87
CA GLY A 127 -12.45 42.32 11.56
C GLY A 127 -12.13 42.76 13.00
N THR A 128 -12.88 42.23 13.96
CA THR A 128 -12.69 42.55 15.40
C THR A 128 -11.59 41.71 16.09
N ARG A 129 -10.91 40.79 15.39
CA ARG A 129 -9.92 39.87 16.00
C ARG A 129 -8.72 40.60 16.59
N GLU A 130 -8.28 41.69 15.97
CA GLU A 130 -7.18 42.53 16.50
C GLU A 130 -7.58 43.20 17.81
N ALA A 131 -8.81 43.72 17.92
CA ALA A 131 -9.33 44.26 19.16
C ALA A 131 -9.43 43.15 20.25
N THR A 132 -9.91 41.98 19.91
CA THR A 132 -9.96 40.82 20.83
C THR A 132 -8.56 40.44 21.34
N LEU A 133 -7.55 40.47 20.48
CA LEU A 133 -6.15 40.25 20.90
C LEU A 133 -5.68 41.32 21.86
N ALA A 134 -5.97 42.59 21.56
CA ALA A 134 -5.60 43.71 22.43
C ALA A 134 -6.23 43.57 23.83
N ASP A 135 -7.51 43.21 23.91
CA ASP A 135 -8.21 42.92 25.17
C ASP A 135 -7.60 41.78 25.96
N ALA A 136 -7.24 40.68 25.27
CA ALA A 136 -6.58 39.55 25.91
C ALA A 136 -5.18 39.91 26.46
N VAL A 137 -4.41 40.73 25.72
CA VAL A 137 -3.10 41.23 26.15
C VAL A 137 -3.24 42.17 27.36
N ALA A 138 -4.26 43.04 27.36
CA ALA A 138 -4.55 43.91 28.51
C ALA A 138 -4.91 43.11 29.76
N SER A 139 -5.75 42.06 29.62
CA SER A 139 -6.11 41.15 30.71
C SER A 139 -4.89 40.37 31.26
N LEU A 140 -3.97 39.97 30.40
CA LEU A 140 -2.71 39.36 30.83
C LEU A 140 -1.85 40.36 31.61
N ALA A 141 -1.74 41.60 31.16
CA ALA A 141 -1.00 42.63 31.84
C ALA A 141 -1.60 42.92 33.24
N GLU A 142 -2.92 42.99 33.37
CA GLU A 142 -3.61 43.13 34.64
C GLU A 142 -3.31 41.96 35.58
N ALA A 143 -3.39 40.70 35.10
CA ALA A 143 -3.10 39.53 35.90
C ALA A 143 -1.63 39.53 36.42
N LYS A 144 -0.68 39.93 35.59
CA LYS A 144 0.74 40.08 35.95
C LYS A 144 0.99 41.21 36.96
N ALA A 145 0.23 42.32 36.87
CA ALA A 145 0.35 43.44 37.79
C ALA A 145 -0.03 43.07 39.24
N ARG A 146 -0.81 42.01 39.44
CA ARG A 146 -1.20 41.49 40.80
C ARG A 146 -0.12 40.65 41.50
N VAL A 147 0.92 40.20 40.77
CA VAL A 147 1.98 39.36 41.34
C VAL A 147 2.71 40.03 42.51
N PRO A 148 3.16 41.31 42.40
CA PRO A 148 3.84 41.96 43.53
C PRO A 148 3.01 42.05 44.79
N GLU A 149 1.69 42.28 44.67
CA GLU A 149 0.77 42.35 45.81
C GLU A 149 0.67 41.01 46.53
N THR A 150 0.46 39.92 45.79
CA THR A 150 0.36 38.58 46.37
C THR A 150 1.68 38.11 46.95
N GLN A 151 2.79 38.46 46.31
CA GLN A 151 4.13 38.19 46.83
C GLN A 151 4.36 38.91 48.17
N ALA A 152 4.00 40.23 48.25
CA ALA A 152 4.14 40.99 49.47
C ALA A 152 3.32 40.42 50.64
N ARG A 153 2.09 39.96 50.35
CA ARG A 153 1.27 39.23 51.35
C ARG A 153 1.89 37.94 51.86
N LEU A 154 2.53 37.19 50.97
CA LEU A 154 3.24 35.98 51.36
C LEU A 154 4.46 36.29 52.23
N ASP A 155 5.19 37.32 51.87
CA ASP A 155 6.37 37.76 52.64
C ASP A 155 6.01 38.32 54.01
N GLU A 156 4.88 39.05 54.12
CA GLU A 156 4.29 39.48 55.39
C GLU A 156 3.91 38.30 56.29
N ALA A 157 3.21 37.29 55.70
CA ALA A 157 2.82 36.05 56.43
C ALA A 157 4.07 35.29 56.93
N LYS A 158 5.17 35.21 56.16
CA LYS A 158 6.43 34.61 56.57
C LYS A 158 7.09 35.38 57.73
N ALA A 159 7.07 36.73 57.67
CA ALA A 159 7.61 37.56 58.75
C ALA A 159 6.87 37.36 60.06
N ARG A 160 5.51 37.31 60.02
CA ARG A 160 4.66 36.99 61.18
C ARG A 160 4.92 35.61 61.78
N LEU A 161 5.14 34.58 60.93
CA LEU A 161 5.52 33.28 61.44
C LEU A 161 6.90 33.27 62.13
N SER A 162 7.87 34.02 61.54
CA SER A 162 9.19 34.17 62.19
C SER A 162 9.07 34.81 63.59
N GLU A 163 8.30 35.90 63.67
CA GLU A 163 7.98 36.57 64.96
C GLU A 163 7.34 35.58 65.97
N ALA A 164 6.27 34.87 65.57
CA ALA A 164 5.55 33.92 66.40
C ALA A 164 6.49 32.81 66.91
N LYS A 165 7.37 32.29 66.07
CA LYS A 165 8.38 31.29 66.44
C LYS A 165 9.40 31.80 67.44
N ILE A 166 9.89 33.02 67.31
CA ILE A 166 10.76 33.68 68.26
C ILE A 166 10.09 33.82 69.62
N ASN A 167 8.80 34.27 69.66
CA ASN A 167 8.00 34.45 70.89
C ASN A 167 7.74 33.08 71.54
N PHE A 168 7.41 32.06 70.75
CA PHE A 168 7.18 30.67 71.28
C PHE A 168 8.47 30.12 71.90
N ASN A 169 9.63 30.22 71.24
CA ASN A 169 10.91 29.79 71.76
C ASN A 169 11.30 30.51 73.04
N ALA A 170 11.04 31.84 73.14
CA ALA A 170 11.27 32.59 74.33
C ALA A 170 10.35 32.16 75.52
N ALA A 171 9.02 31.95 75.21
CA ALA A 171 8.08 31.46 76.22
C ALA A 171 8.42 30.05 76.74
N ASN A 172 8.85 29.14 75.87
CA ASN A 172 9.29 27.78 76.24
C ASN A 172 10.52 27.80 77.15
N LYS A 173 11.58 28.52 76.78
CA LYS A 173 12.77 28.65 77.59
C LYS A 173 12.50 29.30 78.97
N LEU A 174 11.61 30.27 79.06
CA LEU A 174 11.19 30.86 80.34
C LEU A 174 10.37 29.89 81.16
N SER A 175 9.56 29.04 80.57
CA SER A 175 8.79 28.02 81.26
C SER A 175 9.66 26.91 81.83
N GLU A 176 10.69 26.47 81.05
CA GLU A 176 11.69 25.51 81.51
C GLU A 176 12.47 26.02 82.73
N GLY A 177 12.65 27.33 82.83
CA GLY A 177 13.26 28.03 83.97
C GLY A 177 12.27 28.35 85.13
N GLY A 178 11.02 28.04 85.02
CA GLY A 178 9.96 28.33 86.00
C GLY A 178 9.44 29.76 86.00
N TYR A 179 9.80 30.58 84.98
CA TYR A 179 9.47 32.02 84.89
C TYR A 179 8.25 32.33 84.00
N ALA A 180 7.69 31.29 83.33
CA ALA A 180 6.48 31.48 82.55
C ALA A 180 5.43 30.37 82.86
N SER A 181 4.14 30.67 82.73
CA SER A 181 3.05 29.69 82.87
C SER A 181 2.87 28.83 81.67
N GLU A 182 2.37 27.60 81.82
CA GLU A 182 1.98 26.69 80.70
C GLU A 182 0.97 27.35 79.79
N THR A 183 0.06 28.17 80.32
CA THR A 183 -0.92 28.90 79.48
C THR A 183 -0.28 29.91 78.52
N ARG A 184 0.87 30.49 78.92
CA ARG A 184 1.65 31.40 78.04
C ARG A 184 2.34 30.63 76.93
N VAL A 185 2.89 29.45 77.20
CA VAL A 185 3.45 28.56 76.15
C VAL A 185 2.37 28.13 75.18
N ALA A 186 1.24 27.66 75.68
CA ALA A 186 0.11 27.25 74.84
C ALA A 186 -0.44 28.40 73.94
N SER A 187 -0.50 29.62 74.49
CA SER A 187 -0.89 30.80 73.70
C SER A 187 0.11 31.15 72.61
N ALA A 188 1.43 31.04 72.92
CA ALA A 188 2.46 31.27 71.91
C ALA A 188 2.49 30.18 70.83
N GLU A 189 2.23 28.94 71.19
CA GLU A 189 2.08 27.85 70.23
C GLU A 189 0.86 28.06 69.29
N ALA A 190 -0.29 28.48 69.86
CA ALA A 190 -1.46 28.81 69.07
C ALA A 190 -1.19 29.96 68.07
N ALA A 191 -0.34 30.94 68.47
CA ALA A 191 0.07 32.02 67.58
C ALA A 191 0.96 31.50 66.40
N VAL A 192 1.84 30.54 66.66
CA VAL A 192 2.60 29.87 65.59
C VAL A 192 1.65 29.16 64.60
N ARG A 193 0.69 28.38 65.13
CA ARG A 193 -0.29 27.67 64.29
C ARG A 193 -1.13 28.63 63.43
N ALA A 194 -1.54 29.75 64.01
CA ALA A 194 -2.28 30.82 63.30
C ALA A 194 -1.42 31.45 62.18
N ALA A 195 -0.13 31.70 62.43
CA ALA A 195 0.78 32.21 61.42
C ALA A 195 1.09 31.20 60.32
N GLU A 196 1.19 29.90 60.64
CA GLU A 196 1.29 28.84 59.63
C GLU A 196 0.06 28.75 58.73
N ALA A 197 -1.13 28.86 59.29
CA ALA A 197 -2.38 28.94 58.51
C ALA A 197 -2.42 30.18 57.62
N SER A 198 -1.90 31.33 58.09
CA SER A 198 -1.78 32.56 57.29
C SER A 198 -0.84 32.37 56.09
N ILE A 199 0.29 31.65 56.24
CA ILE A 199 1.17 31.33 55.13
C ILE A 199 0.46 30.42 54.11
N ALA A 200 -0.27 29.39 54.58
CA ALA A 200 -1.03 28.50 53.70
C ALA A 200 -2.05 29.29 52.86
N SER A 201 -2.77 30.26 53.49
CA SER A 201 -3.72 31.14 52.82
C SER A 201 -3.03 32.07 51.80
N ALA A 202 -1.88 32.64 52.17
CA ALA A 202 -1.10 33.53 51.24
C ALA A 202 -0.55 32.75 50.06
N ASN A 203 -0.08 31.51 50.26
CA ASN A 203 0.35 30.61 49.17
C ASN A 203 -0.81 30.32 48.24
N ALA A 204 -1.98 29.95 48.75
CA ALA A 204 -3.17 29.71 47.93
C ALA A 204 -3.58 30.93 47.09
N GLY A 205 -3.43 32.17 47.69
CA GLY A 205 -3.63 33.43 46.98
C GLY A 205 -2.60 33.63 45.85
N PHE A 206 -1.35 33.29 46.11
CA PHE A 206 -0.27 33.34 45.10
C PHE A 206 -0.52 32.34 43.96
N ASP A 207 -0.88 31.12 44.28
CA ASP A 207 -1.21 30.08 43.27
C ASP A 207 -2.44 30.47 42.45
N THR A 208 -3.44 31.09 43.06
CA THR A 208 -4.60 31.62 42.35
C THR A 208 -4.19 32.70 41.34
N THR A 209 -3.28 33.61 41.71
CA THR A 209 -2.76 34.65 40.81
C THR A 209 -1.97 34.03 39.66
N ARG A 210 -1.15 33.00 39.92
CA ARG A 210 -0.42 32.27 38.91
C ARG A 210 -1.36 31.58 37.91
N SER A 211 -2.41 30.94 38.40
CA SER A 211 -3.44 30.30 37.56
C SER A 211 -4.17 31.31 36.68
N LYS A 212 -4.46 32.54 37.20
CA LYS A 212 -5.05 33.61 36.39
C LYS A 212 -4.14 34.06 35.26
N ILE A 213 -2.81 34.19 35.52
CA ILE A 213 -1.83 34.53 34.48
C ILE A 213 -1.84 33.46 33.39
N GLN A 214 -1.78 32.16 33.78
CA GLN A 214 -1.81 31.06 32.81
C GLN A 214 -3.09 31.06 31.96
N SER A 215 -4.24 31.34 32.56
CA SER A 215 -5.51 31.46 31.84
C SER A 215 -5.50 32.67 30.85
N ALA A 216 -4.96 33.79 31.26
CA ALA A 216 -4.84 34.96 30.39
C ALA A 216 -3.83 34.73 29.24
N GLU A 217 -2.72 34.04 29.50
CA GLU A 217 -1.76 33.62 28.46
C GLU A 217 -2.41 32.68 27.43
N ALA A 218 -3.24 31.75 27.87
CA ALA A 218 -4.01 30.89 26.97
C ALA A 218 -4.99 31.70 26.11
N SER A 219 -5.66 32.71 26.69
CA SER A 219 -6.55 33.63 25.94
C SER A 219 -5.80 34.43 24.86
N VAL A 220 -4.62 34.94 25.18
CA VAL A 220 -3.74 35.60 24.20
C VAL A 220 -3.35 34.65 23.07
N ALA A 221 -2.99 33.39 23.39
CA ALA A 221 -2.62 32.40 22.40
C ALA A 221 -3.78 32.07 21.45
N VAL A 222 -5.00 31.93 21.98
CA VAL A 222 -6.23 31.72 21.18
C VAL A 222 -6.47 32.91 20.24
N ALA A 223 -6.43 34.12 20.75
CA ALA A 223 -6.67 35.33 19.95
C ALA A 223 -5.62 35.50 18.84
N LYS A 224 -4.34 35.19 19.11
CA LYS A 224 -3.29 35.18 18.10
C LYS A 224 -3.57 34.16 17.01
N LYS A 225 -3.99 32.94 17.41
CA LYS A 225 -4.29 31.86 16.45
C LYS A 225 -5.46 32.21 15.53
N GLU A 226 -6.47 32.90 16.04
CA GLU A 226 -7.60 33.40 15.24
C GLU A 226 -7.15 34.42 14.18
N ILE A 227 -6.17 35.27 14.49
CA ILE A 227 -5.58 36.20 13.52
C ILE A 227 -4.72 35.44 12.49
N GLU A 228 -3.91 34.45 12.92
CA GLU A 228 -3.12 33.62 12.00
C GLU A 228 -4.00 32.94 10.96
N ARG A 229 -5.18 32.44 11.36
CA ARG A 229 -6.15 31.78 10.47
C ARG A 229 -6.71 32.72 9.38
N THR A 230 -6.57 34.01 9.52
CA THR A 230 -6.96 34.97 8.47
C THR A 230 -5.97 35.01 7.29
N SER A 231 -4.77 34.42 7.44
CA SER A 231 -3.75 34.41 6.41
C SER A 231 -3.55 32.96 5.90
N LEU A 232 -4.19 32.61 4.78
CA LEU A 232 -4.08 31.33 4.15
C LEU A 232 -2.80 31.30 3.32
N LYS A 233 -1.91 30.35 3.62
CA LYS A 233 -0.58 30.24 3.00
C LYS A 233 -0.43 28.94 2.23
N ALA A 234 0.44 28.95 1.23
CA ALA A 234 0.85 27.75 0.51
C ALA A 234 1.60 26.80 1.44
N PRO A 235 1.17 25.51 1.55
CA PRO A 235 1.82 24.54 2.42
C PRO A 235 3.11 23.95 1.83
N PHE A 236 3.35 24.15 0.54
CA PHE A 236 4.55 23.76 -0.21
C PHE A 236 4.65 24.59 -1.49
N SER A 237 5.82 24.60 -2.11
CA SER A 237 6.05 25.26 -3.40
C SER A 237 5.44 24.43 -4.55
N GLY A 238 4.70 25.09 -5.45
CA GLY A 238 4.01 24.43 -6.56
C GLY A 238 3.35 25.41 -7.51
N ILE A 239 2.42 24.93 -8.31
CA ILE A 239 1.66 25.73 -9.29
C ILE A 239 0.20 25.78 -8.84
N LEU A 240 -0.44 26.94 -9.05
CA LEU A 240 -1.87 27.10 -8.84
C LEU A 240 -2.66 26.38 -9.95
N GLU A 241 -3.48 25.40 -9.58
CA GLU A 241 -4.40 24.72 -10.50
C GLU A 241 -5.70 25.50 -10.69
N THR A 242 -6.04 26.38 -9.73
CA THR A 242 -7.18 27.29 -9.79
C THR A 242 -6.75 28.70 -9.46
N ASP A 243 -7.51 29.70 -9.91
CA ASP A 243 -7.37 31.04 -9.38
C ASP A 243 -7.60 31.02 -7.85
N THR A 244 -6.93 31.90 -7.10
CA THR A 244 -7.28 32.10 -5.70
C THR A 244 -8.64 32.80 -5.60
N ALA A 245 -9.23 32.77 -4.40
CA ALA A 245 -10.49 33.46 -4.19
C ALA A 245 -10.39 34.96 -4.52
N GLU A 246 -11.39 35.49 -5.21
CA GLU A 246 -11.42 36.88 -5.68
C GLU A 246 -11.53 37.87 -4.53
N LEU A 247 -10.93 39.07 -4.71
CA LEU A 247 -11.03 40.19 -3.81
C LEU A 247 -12.50 40.49 -3.49
N GLY A 248 -12.83 40.66 -2.23
CA GLY A 248 -14.21 40.93 -1.78
C GLY A 248 -15.06 39.68 -1.55
N THR A 249 -14.60 38.49 -1.95
CA THR A 249 -15.30 37.23 -1.69
C THR A 249 -15.33 36.91 -0.20
N LEU A 250 -16.51 36.57 0.31
CA LEU A 250 -16.67 36.10 1.69
C LEU A 250 -16.37 34.60 1.75
N LEU A 251 -15.27 34.20 2.36
CA LEU A 251 -14.96 32.81 2.66
C LEU A 251 -15.58 32.40 3.99
N GLN A 252 -16.18 31.21 4.01
CA GLN A 252 -16.65 30.53 5.21
C GLN A 252 -15.69 29.39 5.58
N PRO A 253 -15.71 28.86 6.82
CA PRO A 253 -14.96 27.68 7.17
C PRO A 253 -15.23 26.53 6.18
N GLY A 254 -14.16 25.94 5.62
CA GLY A 254 -14.23 24.93 4.58
C GLY A 254 -14.28 25.47 3.15
N ALA A 255 -14.50 26.76 2.92
CA ALA A 255 -14.49 27.35 1.57
C ALA A 255 -13.09 27.29 0.95
N LEU A 256 -13.04 26.99 -0.35
CA LEU A 256 -11.80 26.90 -1.12
C LEU A 256 -11.19 28.30 -1.32
N CYS A 257 -9.93 28.46 -0.93
CA CYS A 257 -9.13 29.63 -1.32
C CYS A 257 -8.35 29.35 -2.60
N ALA A 258 -7.61 28.24 -2.66
CA ALA A 258 -6.77 27.88 -3.79
C ALA A 258 -6.52 26.37 -3.84
N LYS A 259 -6.16 25.87 -5.04
CA LYS A 259 -5.71 24.51 -5.24
C LYS A 259 -4.29 24.53 -5.79
N ILE A 260 -3.37 23.87 -5.09
CA ILE A 260 -1.95 23.84 -5.42
C ILE A 260 -1.55 22.44 -5.80
N ILE A 261 -0.77 22.32 -6.87
CA ILE A 261 -0.23 21.07 -7.37
C ILE A 261 1.30 21.15 -7.42
N GLN A 262 1.95 20.10 -6.96
CA GLN A 262 3.40 19.91 -7.11
C GLN A 262 3.65 18.88 -8.19
N LEU A 263 4.32 19.31 -9.27
CA LEU A 263 4.63 18.47 -10.43
C LEU A 263 6.10 18.06 -10.50
N ASP A 264 6.97 18.62 -9.67
CA ASP A 264 8.36 18.21 -9.52
C ASP A 264 8.64 17.80 -8.06
N PRO A 265 9.01 16.50 -7.83
CA PRO A 265 9.04 15.41 -8.80
C PRO A 265 7.64 15.03 -9.31
N ILE A 266 7.57 14.46 -10.52
CA ILE A 266 6.34 13.86 -11.04
C ILE A 266 6.25 12.40 -10.58
N LYS A 267 5.06 11.89 -10.34
CA LYS A 267 4.81 10.48 -10.06
C LYS A 267 4.25 9.78 -11.28
N LEU A 268 4.71 8.56 -11.52
CA LEU A 268 4.07 7.61 -12.41
C LEU A 268 3.36 6.57 -11.54
N VAL A 269 2.09 6.39 -11.75
CA VAL A 269 1.27 5.43 -11.00
C VAL A 269 0.86 4.33 -11.95
N GLY A 270 1.29 3.12 -11.65
CA GLY A 270 0.93 1.93 -12.40
C GLY A 270 0.37 0.85 -11.48
N PHE A 271 -0.18 -0.21 -12.10
CA PHE A 271 -0.80 -1.32 -11.39
C PHE A 271 -0.18 -2.63 -11.85
N VAL A 272 0.45 -3.34 -10.92
CA VAL A 272 1.16 -4.60 -11.15
C VAL A 272 0.25 -5.76 -10.78
N PRO A 273 0.03 -6.76 -11.66
CA PRO A 273 -0.68 -8.00 -11.31
C PRO A 273 0.04 -8.76 -10.19
N GLU A 274 -0.71 -9.54 -9.41
CA GLU A 274 -0.17 -10.36 -8.31
C GLU A 274 0.96 -11.29 -8.77
N THR A 275 0.83 -11.86 -9.97
CA THR A 275 1.82 -12.78 -10.56
C THR A 275 3.18 -12.15 -10.81
N GLU A 276 3.23 -10.84 -11.02
CA GLU A 276 4.45 -10.07 -11.33
C GLU A 276 5.01 -9.30 -10.12
N LEU A 277 4.26 -9.26 -9.00
CA LEU A 277 4.60 -8.43 -7.84
C LEU A 277 5.99 -8.75 -7.26
N ASN A 278 6.34 -10.04 -7.18
CA ASN A 278 7.62 -10.48 -6.63
C ASN A 278 8.84 -10.08 -7.48
N ARG A 279 8.60 -9.58 -8.68
CA ARG A 279 9.63 -9.13 -9.64
C ARG A 279 9.89 -7.63 -9.54
N VAL A 280 9.03 -6.88 -8.84
CA VAL A 280 9.15 -5.44 -8.67
C VAL A 280 9.67 -5.13 -7.27
N ASN A 281 10.80 -4.45 -7.19
CA ASN A 281 11.41 -4.06 -5.94
C ASN A 281 11.40 -2.53 -5.78
N LYS A 282 11.30 -2.06 -4.52
CA LYS A 282 11.52 -0.65 -4.24
C LYS A 282 12.98 -0.30 -4.57
N GLY A 283 13.19 0.84 -5.24
CA GLY A 283 14.50 1.26 -5.74
C GLY A 283 14.80 0.75 -7.17
N SER A 284 13.95 -0.09 -7.77
CA SER A 284 14.12 -0.51 -9.17
C SER A 284 14.00 0.68 -10.11
N ILE A 285 14.87 0.73 -11.11
CA ILE A 285 14.79 1.73 -12.17
C ILE A 285 13.59 1.40 -13.06
N ALA A 286 12.82 2.42 -13.36
CA ALA A 286 11.70 2.33 -14.29
C ALA A 286 11.85 3.33 -15.42
N LYS A 287 11.58 2.88 -16.65
CA LYS A 287 11.44 3.74 -17.83
C LYS A 287 9.98 3.83 -18.20
N ALA A 288 9.54 4.99 -18.58
CA ALA A 288 8.16 5.17 -19.01
C ALA A 288 8.10 5.94 -20.31
N ASN A 289 7.28 5.47 -21.24
CA ASN A 289 6.97 6.13 -22.49
C ASN A 289 5.59 6.75 -22.39
N LEU A 290 5.54 8.07 -22.43
CA LEU A 290 4.27 8.79 -22.50
C LEU A 290 3.66 8.67 -23.90
N ILE A 291 2.34 8.83 -23.99
CA ILE A 291 1.63 8.74 -25.27
C ILE A 291 2.08 9.80 -26.29
N ASN A 292 2.67 10.90 -25.82
CA ASN A 292 3.26 11.94 -26.67
C ASN A 292 4.67 11.60 -27.19
N GLY A 293 5.21 10.42 -26.86
CA GLY A 293 6.55 9.96 -27.26
C GLY A 293 7.69 10.42 -26.34
N GLN A 294 7.40 11.14 -25.25
CA GLN A 294 8.41 11.54 -24.28
C GLN A 294 8.80 10.35 -23.40
N GLU A 295 10.11 10.10 -23.26
CA GLU A 295 10.64 9.10 -22.35
C GLU A 295 10.97 9.72 -21.01
N ILE A 296 10.64 9.00 -19.94
CA ILE A 296 10.88 9.39 -18.57
C ILE A 296 11.62 8.24 -17.88
N THR A 297 12.61 8.56 -17.08
CA THR A 297 13.29 7.60 -16.22
C THR A 297 13.06 8.01 -14.77
N GLY A 298 12.69 7.05 -13.95
CA GLY A 298 12.45 7.24 -12.52
C GLY A 298 12.80 6.01 -11.72
N GLU A 299 12.51 6.06 -10.43
CA GLU A 299 12.78 5.00 -9.47
C GLU A 299 11.49 4.62 -8.74
N VAL A 300 11.28 3.32 -8.51
CA VAL A 300 10.15 2.81 -7.73
C VAL A 300 10.26 3.29 -6.29
N SER A 301 9.42 4.24 -5.90
CA SER A 301 9.38 4.82 -4.55
C SER A 301 8.47 4.06 -3.60
N PHE A 302 7.36 3.50 -4.13
CA PHE A 302 6.36 2.82 -3.32
C PHE A 302 5.71 1.65 -4.07
N ILE A 303 5.46 0.58 -3.32
CA ILE A 303 4.68 -0.59 -3.76
C ILE A 303 3.62 -0.85 -2.70
N SER A 304 2.35 -0.85 -3.11
CA SER A 304 1.23 -1.15 -2.21
C SER A 304 1.35 -2.57 -1.66
N ARG A 305 0.99 -2.74 -0.40
CA ARG A 305 0.88 -4.07 0.24
C ARG A 305 -0.54 -4.62 0.26
N SER A 306 -1.48 -3.85 -0.29
CA SER A 306 -2.87 -4.25 -0.43
C SER A 306 -3.25 -4.21 -1.90
N ALA A 307 -3.80 -5.30 -2.39
CA ALA A 307 -4.35 -5.36 -3.74
C ALA A 307 -5.67 -4.58 -3.82
N ASP A 308 -5.94 -4.00 -4.98
CA ASP A 308 -7.28 -3.57 -5.33
C ASP A 308 -8.22 -4.79 -5.40
N GLN A 309 -9.36 -4.70 -4.73
CA GLN A 309 -10.28 -5.85 -4.58
C GLN A 309 -10.93 -6.28 -5.89
N THR A 310 -11.07 -5.36 -6.84
CA THR A 310 -11.73 -5.60 -8.12
C THR A 310 -10.79 -6.14 -9.17
N THR A 311 -9.61 -5.52 -9.30
CA THR A 311 -8.65 -5.84 -10.36
C THR A 311 -7.57 -6.81 -9.92
N ARG A 312 -7.40 -7.05 -8.61
CA ARG A 312 -6.34 -7.86 -8.00
C ARG A 312 -4.94 -7.41 -8.40
N THR A 313 -4.77 -6.09 -8.53
CA THR A 313 -3.50 -5.47 -8.87
C THR A 313 -2.97 -4.67 -7.71
N PHE A 314 -1.65 -4.49 -7.65
CA PHE A 314 -0.96 -3.71 -6.64
C PHE A 314 -0.51 -2.38 -7.23
N ARG A 315 -0.83 -1.29 -6.56
CA ARG A 315 -0.40 0.05 -6.96
C ARG A 315 1.10 0.21 -6.75
N VAL A 316 1.79 0.67 -7.76
CA VAL A 316 3.21 1.02 -7.74
C VAL A 316 3.36 2.50 -8.10
N GLU A 317 4.16 3.23 -7.33
CA GLU A 317 4.51 4.62 -7.61
C GLU A 317 6.00 4.72 -7.92
N ILE A 318 6.30 5.44 -8.98
CA ILE A 318 7.64 5.73 -9.46
C ILE A 318 7.80 7.25 -9.42
N GLU A 319 8.90 7.73 -8.85
CA GLU A 319 9.24 9.14 -8.84
C GLU A 319 10.26 9.46 -9.92
N ALA A 320 10.01 10.53 -10.66
CA ALA A 320 10.86 11.01 -11.71
C ALA A 320 11.01 12.54 -11.67
N ASP A 321 12.15 13.05 -12.09
CA ASP A 321 12.41 14.49 -12.17
C ASP A 321 11.52 15.13 -13.26
N ASN A 322 11.00 16.33 -12.96
CA ASN A 322 10.20 17.15 -13.87
C ASN A 322 10.49 18.64 -13.67
N LYS A 323 11.79 19.00 -13.62
CA LYS A 323 12.25 20.35 -13.29
C LYS A 323 11.77 21.42 -14.27
N ASP A 324 11.59 21.06 -15.52
CA ASP A 324 11.07 21.91 -16.59
C ASP A 324 9.53 21.97 -16.63
N LEU A 325 8.86 21.20 -15.77
CA LEU A 325 7.39 21.11 -15.65
C LEU A 325 6.71 20.72 -16.98
N SER A 326 7.44 20.07 -17.89
CA SER A 326 6.94 19.65 -19.20
C SER A 326 5.92 18.53 -19.12
N ILE A 327 5.95 17.74 -18.02
CA ILE A 327 5.08 16.62 -17.80
C ILE A 327 3.90 17.06 -16.91
N SER A 328 2.70 16.98 -17.46
CA SER A 328 1.46 17.28 -16.75
C SER A 328 0.90 16.03 -16.07
N LYS A 329 0.06 16.21 -15.06
CA LYS A 329 -0.71 15.15 -14.42
C LYS A 329 -1.77 14.56 -15.36
N GLY A 330 -2.01 13.24 -15.28
CA GLY A 330 -3.09 12.55 -16.00
C GLY A 330 -2.72 12.10 -17.41
N GLN A 331 -1.43 12.13 -17.79
CA GLN A 331 -0.97 11.58 -19.05
C GLN A 331 -0.79 10.06 -18.93
N THR A 332 -1.28 9.32 -19.92
CA THR A 332 -1.08 7.87 -19.97
C THR A 332 0.37 7.54 -20.28
N ALA A 333 0.90 6.54 -19.58
CA ALA A 333 2.27 6.06 -19.72
C ALA A 333 2.32 4.54 -19.83
N GLU A 334 3.19 4.04 -20.70
CA GLU A 334 3.66 2.66 -20.66
C GLU A 334 4.93 2.61 -19.83
N ILE A 335 4.91 1.83 -18.76
CA ILE A 335 5.97 1.79 -17.74
C ILE A 335 6.67 0.43 -17.83
N LEU A 336 7.99 0.44 -17.91
CA LEU A 336 8.84 -0.74 -17.88
C LEU A 336 9.71 -0.66 -16.63
N ILE A 337 9.43 -1.53 -15.67
CA ILE A 337 10.21 -1.61 -14.43
C ILE A 337 11.28 -2.68 -14.62
N ALA A 338 12.55 -2.30 -14.43
CA ALA A 338 13.64 -3.23 -14.42
C ALA A 338 13.47 -4.25 -13.29
N SER A 339 13.56 -5.52 -13.63
CA SER A 339 13.44 -6.64 -12.70
C SER A 339 14.73 -7.46 -12.73
N ASP A 340 15.00 -8.19 -11.66
CA ASP A 340 16.10 -9.13 -11.62
C ASP A 340 16.03 -10.10 -12.80
N GLY A 341 17.18 -10.32 -13.45
CA GLY A 341 17.25 -11.19 -14.62
C GLY A 341 16.75 -12.59 -14.31
N THR A 342 16.01 -13.17 -15.23
CA THR A 342 15.51 -14.54 -15.13
C THR A 342 16.36 -15.47 -16.01
N GLN A 343 16.73 -16.64 -15.49
CA GLN A 343 17.37 -17.67 -16.30
C GLN A 343 16.39 -18.17 -17.36
N ALA A 344 16.79 -18.06 -18.62
CA ALA A 344 15.97 -18.48 -19.75
C ALA A 344 16.84 -19.01 -20.88
N HIS A 345 16.23 -19.83 -21.73
CA HIS A 345 16.84 -20.44 -22.89
C HIS A 345 16.31 -19.76 -24.15
N LEU A 346 17.20 -19.34 -25.04
CA LEU A 346 16.79 -18.87 -26.38
C LEU A 346 16.66 -20.10 -27.30
N LEU A 347 15.45 -20.39 -27.72
CA LEU A 347 15.13 -21.54 -28.55
C LEU A 347 14.33 -21.12 -29.79
N PRO A 348 14.48 -21.82 -30.92
CA PRO A 348 13.62 -21.56 -32.06
C PRO A 348 12.16 -21.90 -31.72
N GLN A 349 11.21 -21.15 -32.28
CA GLN A 349 9.75 -21.39 -32.06
C GLN A 349 9.34 -22.83 -32.40
N SER A 350 10.04 -23.48 -33.33
CA SER A 350 9.81 -24.89 -33.69
C SER A 350 10.07 -25.88 -32.56
N ALA A 351 10.78 -25.51 -31.50
CA ALA A 351 11.01 -26.38 -30.35
C ALA A 351 9.77 -26.50 -29.43
N LEU A 352 8.83 -25.53 -29.51
CA LEU A 352 7.62 -25.51 -28.72
C LEU A 352 6.65 -26.61 -29.17
N THR A 353 6.12 -27.37 -28.22
CA THR A 353 5.11 -28.40 -28.43
C THR A 353 4.14 -28.48 -27.26
N LEU A 354 3.06 -29.21 -27.43
CA LEU A 354 2.10 -29.48 -26.35
C LEU A 354 2.28 -30.90 -25.83
N ASN A 355 2.04 -31.13 -24.56
CA ASN A 355 1.87 -32.48 -24.01
C ASN A 355 0.45 -32.99 -24.24
N ASP A 356 0.16 -34.20 -23.77
CA ASP A 356 -1.15 -34.81 -23.91
C ASP A 356 -2.25 -34.12 -23.12
N ASP A 357 -1.87 -33.33 -22.09
CA ASP A 357 -2.78 -32.53 -21.27
C ASP A 357 -3.00 -31.11 -21.86
N GLY A 358 -2.34 -30.78 -22.96
CA GLY A 358 -2.42 -29.46 -23.61
C GLY A 358 -1.52 -28.38 -22.98
N ALA A 359 -0.59 -28.74 -22.08
CA ALA A 359 0.38 -27.80 -21.53
C ALA A 359 1.50 -27.52 -22.53
N LEU A 360 1.87 -26.23 -22.64
CA LEU A 360 2.95 -25.77 -23.51
C LEU A 360 4.31 -26.11 -22.89
N GLY A 361 5.21 -26.65 -23.71
CA GLY A 361 6.54 -27.00 -23.24
C GLY A 361 7.50 -27.34 -24.35
N VAL A 362 8.63 -27.92 -23.97
CA VAL A 362 9.64 -28.43 -24.89
C VAL A 362 10.03 -29.87 -24.50
N ARG A 363 10.44 -30.63 -25.48
CA ARG A 363 10.98 -31.96 -25.27
C ARG A 363 12.50 -31.90 -25.29
N THR A 364 13.11 -32.47 -24.25
CA THR A 364 14.57 -32.58 -24.11
C THR A 364 15.01 -34.04 -24.15
N VAL A 365 16.29 -34.29 -24.35
CA VAL A 365 16.84 -35.65 -24.31
C VAL A 365 17.85 -35.73 -23.17
N ASN A 366 17.62 -36.63 -22.24
CA ASN A 366 18.53 -36.85 -21.12
C ASN A 366 19.78 -37.69 -21.51
N ASP A 367 20.70 -37.87 -20.54
CA ASP A 367 21.95 -38.65 -20.74
C ASP A 367 21.70 -40.11 -21.11
N ASN A 368 20.54 -40.68 -20.78
CA ASN A 368 20.14 -42.00 -21.13
C ASN A 368 19.47 -42.12 -22.52
N SER A 369 19.55 -41.05 -23.32
CA SER A 369 18.91 -40.94 -24.63
C SER A 369 17.38 -41.13 -24.59
N ARG A 370 16.72 -40.68 -23.49
CA ARG A 370 15.27 -40.70 -23.36
C ARG A 370 14.72 -39.28 -23.40
N VAL A 371 13.57 -39.16 -24.01
CA VAL A 371 12.83 -37.86 -24.06
C VAL A 371 12.25 -37.56 -22.71
N LEU A 372 12.34 -36.27 -22.30
CA LEU A 372 11.68 -35.71 -21.14
C LEU A 372 10.93 -34.44 -21.60
N PHE A 373 9.69 -34.28 -21.16
CA PHE A 373 8.91 -33.08 -21.38
C PHE A 373 9.11 -32.10 -20.21
N TYR A 374 9.40 -30.85 -20.55
CA TYR A 374 9.44 -29.75 -19.59
C TYR A 374 8.40 -28.73 -19.96
N GLU A 375 7.48 -28.46 -19.04
CA GLU A 375 6.55 -27.35 -19.14
C GLU A 375 7.32 -26.03 -19.05
N THR A 376 7.05 -25.10 -19.96
CA THR A 376 7.81 -23.86 -20.08
C THR A 376 6.89 -22.67 -20.29
N ASP A 377 7.28 -21.52 -19.72
CA ASP A 377 6.63 -20.24 -19.97
C ASP A 377 7.47 -19.38 -20.93
N ILE A 378 6.79 -18.73 -21.86
CA ILE A 378 7.42 -17.77 -22.75
C ILE A 378 7.63 -16.46 -22.00
N ILE A 379 8.89 -16.01 -21.86
CA ILE A 379 9.25 -14.71 -21.29
C ILE A 379 9.22 -13.62 -22.36
N ARG A 380 9.79 -13.93 -23.54
CA ARG A 380 9.90 -12.96 -24.63
C ARG A 380 9.96 -13.69 -25.98
N ASP A 381 9.22 -13.17 -26.94
CA ASP A 381 9.31 -13.59 -28.33
C ASP A 381 10.16 -12.57 -29.11
N THR A 382 11.10 -13.08 -29.91
CA THR A 382 12.02 -12.26 -30.71
C THR A 382 12.17 -12.85 -32.11
N MET A 383 12.69 -12.06 -33.04
CA MET A 383 12.98 -12.54 -34.41
C MET A 383 13.99 -13.70 -34.45
N ASN A 384 14.84 -13.84 -33.41
CA ASN A 384 15.88 -14.85 -33.34
C ASN A 384 15.40 -16.12 -32.60
N GLY A 385 14.19 -16.13 -32.03
CA GLY A 385 13.62 -17.22 -31.25
C GLY A 385 12.86 -16.76 -30.01
N VAL A 386 12.39 -17.70 -29.25
CA VAL A 386 11.63 -17.45 -28.01
C VAL A 386 12.50 -17.72 -26.78
N TRP A 387 12.41 -16.84 -25.81
CA TRP A 387 13.01 -17.00 -24.50
C TRP A 387 12.06 -17.77 -23.57
N LEU A 388 12.50 -18.95 -23.12
CA LEU A 388 11.71 -19.87 -22.31
C LEU A 388 12.33 -20.05 -20.94
N LYS A 389 11.52 -20.02 -19.88
CA LYS A 389 11.90 -20.42 -18.51
C LYS A 389 11.33 -21.80 -18.17
N GLY A 390 11.85 -22.44 -17.14
CA GLY A 390 11.37 -23.74 -16.66
C GLY A 390 12.28 -24.90 -17.01
N LEU A 391 13.35 -24.66 -17.77
CA LEU A 391 14.33 -25.66 -18.15
C LEU A 391 15.53 -25.70 -17.17
N PRO A 392 16.23 -26.88 -17.06
CA PRO A 392 17.50 -26.96 -16.35
C PRO A 392 18.56 -26.04 -16.97
N LYS A 393 19.63 -25.69 -16.22
CA LYS A 393 20.71 -24.79 -16.69
C LYS A 393 21.33 -25.20 -18.03
N LYS A 394 21.37 -26.49 -18.34
CA LYS A 394 21.76 -27.07 -19.64
C LYS A 394 20.73 -28.08 -20.05
N ALA A 395 20.31 -28.04 -21.30
CA ALA A 395 19.31 -28.95 -21.84
C ALA A 395 19.57 -29.21 -23.35
N ASP A 396 19.55 -30.49 -23.74
CA ASP A 396 19.52 -30.90 -25.12
C ASP A 396 18.08 -30.86 -25.62
N VAL A 397 17.68 -29.75 -26.24
CA VAL A 397 16.29 -29.52 -26.65
C VAL A 397 16.04 -30.02 -28.06
N ILE A 398 14.99 -30.81 -28.26
CA ILE A 398 14.58 -31.30 -29.57
C ILE A 398 13.95 -30.16 -30.36
N ILE A 399 14.50 -29.87 -31.52
CA ILE A 399 14.03 -28.83 -32.44
C ILE A 399 13.40 -29.37 -33.73
N VAL A 400 13.70 -30.64 -34.05
CA VAL A 400 13.07 -31.38 -35.17
C VAL A 400 12.82 -32.80 -34.73
N GLY A 401 11.61 -33.28 -34.98
CA GLY A 401 11.18 -34.65 -34.61
C GLY A 401 10.39 -34.73 -33.32
N GLN A 402 10.14 -33.60 -32.67
CA GLN A 402 9.37 -33.49 -31.41
C GLN A 402 7.94 -34.03 -31.53
N GLU A 403 7.32 -33.94 -32.68
CA GLU A 403 5.95 -34.47 -32.93
C GLU A 403 5.87 -36.00 -32.98
N TYR A 404 7.00 -36.68 -33.20
CA TYR A 404 7.06 -38.13 -33.36
C TYR A 404 7.50 -38.87 -32.10
N VAL A 405 7.76 -38.15 -31.01
CA VAL A 405 8.28 -38.73 -29.77
C VAL A 405 7.44 -38.26 -28.60
N THR A 406 7.26 -39.10 -27.60
CA THR A 406 6.57 -38.81 -26.35
C THR A 406 7.52 -39.01 -25.18
N ASP A 407 7.12 -38.60 -24.00
CA ASP A 407 7.91 -38.71 -22.78
C ASP A 407 8.35 -40.17 -22.54
N GLY A 408 9.62 -40.38 -22.14
CA GLY A 408 10.21 -41.68 -21.87
C GLY A 408 10.70 -42.47 -23.10
N VAL A 409 10.37 -42.08 -24.33
CA VAL A 409 10.82 -42.76 -25.56
C VAL A 409 12.32 -42.63 -25.75
N LYS A 410 12.97 -43.72 -26.16
CA LYS A 410 14.39 -43.72 -26.48
C LYS A 410 14.63 -43.19 -27.89
N VAL A 411 15.54 -42.22 -28.02
CA VAL A 411 15.84 -41.51 -29.27
C VAL A 411 17.34 -41.51 -29.58
N GLN A 412 17.68 -41.29 -30.83
CA GLN A 412 19.05 -41.05 -31.28
C GLN A 412 19.23 -39.53 -31.47
N LYS A 413 20.15 -38.92 -30.69
CA LYS A 413 20.47 -37.50 -30.78
C LYS A 413 21.34 -37.23 -32.01
N ASN A 414 20.94 -36.28 -32.82
CA ASN A 414 21.78 -35.62 -33.82
C ASN A 414 21.83 -34.13 -33.46
N PHE A 415 23.03 -33.62 -33.26
CA PHE A 415 23.18 -32.20 -32.96
C PHE A 415 23.04 -31.37 -34.24
N GLN A 416 22.33 -30.25 -34.12
CA GLN A 416 22.28 -29.30 -35.22
C GLN A 416 23.67 -28.65 -35.39
N GLU A 417 24.26 -28.76 -36.61
CA GLU A 417 25.47 -28.05 -36.93
C GLU A 417 25.21 -26.51 -36.84
N ALA A 418 26.05 -25.82 -36.05
CA ALA A 418 25.96 -24.37 -35.92
C ALA A 418 26.10 -23.75 -37.33
N LYS A 419 25.05 -23.14 -37.86
CA LYS A 419 25.16 -22.24 -39.01
C LYS A 419 25.94 -21.02 -38.56
N ASN A 420 27.22 -20.94 -39.04
CA ASN A 420 28.02 -19.72 -39.01
C ASN A 420 27.33 -18.60 -39.78
#